data_be43db88945640c86771143c79b70ac2
#
_entry.id   be43db88945640c86771143c79b70ac2
#
_cell.length_a   1.000
_cell.length_b   1.000
_cell.length_c   1.000
_cell.angle_alpha   90.00
_cell.angle_beta   90.00
_cell.angle_gamma   90.00
#
_symmetry.space_group_name_H-M   'P 1'
#
loop_
_entity.id
_entity.type
_entity.pdbx_description
1 polymer ?
#
loop_
_entity_poly.entity_id
_entity_poly.type
_entity_poly.pdbx_seq_one_letter_code
_entity_poly.pdbx_strand_id
1 'polypeptide(L)'
;MPDLNPLSDDFRNNREAVFRQLRDNAPVLLTDQGVALISRYADVRAAALDAETFSSGGPWDNPARPVMNTMDPPEHGMFVAMMNSAFDQKYQESLEEDLRTIARALVTEAAAKSECDLMVDVVSPFMFNATGLILGLDADQIDE
;
A
#
# COMPACT_ATOMS: atom_id res chain seq x y z
N MET A 1 -0.92 -22.63 20.73
CA MET A 1 -0.53 -22.20 19.37
C MET A 1 -0.93 -20.76 19.23
N PRO A 2 -0.14 -19.90 18.62
CA PRO A 2 -0.58 -18.54 18.35
C PRO A 2 -1.83 -18.57 17.47
N ASP A 3 -2.71 -17.62 17.65
CA ASP A 3 -3.89 -17.47 16.82
C ASP A 3 -3.45 -17.10 15.39
N LEU A 4 -3.79 -17.94 14.42
CA LEU A 4 -3.44 -17.74 13.01
C LEU A 4 -4.47 -16.88 12.25
N ASN A 5 -5.47 -16.34 12.96
CA ASN A 5 -6.41 -15.41 12.36
C ASN A 5 -5.72 -14.05 12.06
N PRO A 6 -5.62 -13.63 10.79
CA PRO A 6 -4.94 -12.38 10.41
C PRO A 6 -5.55 -11.11 11.03
N LEU A 7 -6.80 -11.20 11.49
CA LEU A 7 -7.54 -10.08 12.06
C LEU A 7 -7.41 -10.01 13.60
N SER A 8 -6.78 -11.01 14.24
CA SER A 8 -6.61 -11.02 15.70
C SER A 8 -5.49 -10.08 16.15
N ASP A 9 -5.61 -9.59 17.38
CA ASP A 9 -4.55 -8.80 18.01
C ASP A 9 -3.29 -9.65 18.28
N ASP A 10 -3.46 -10.93 18.57
CA ASP A 10 -2.32 -11.84 18.77
C ASP A 10 -1.51 -12.00 17.49
N PHE A 11 -2.18 -12.16 16.33
CA PHE A 11 -1.51 -12.18 15.03
C PHE A 11 -0.75 -10.86 14.77
N ARG A 12 -1.38 -9.71 15.02
CA ARG A 12 -0.78 -8.39 14.78
C ARG A 12 0.45 -8.16 15.65
N ASN A 13 0.39 -8.53 16.92
CA ASN A 13 1.46 -8.32 17.90
C ASN A 13 2.62 -9.31 17.72
N ASN A 14 2.35 -10.52 17.21
CA ASN A 14 3.32 -11.60 17.05
C ASN A 14 3.61 -11.95 15.58
N ARG A 15 3.39 -11.02 14.67
CA ARG A 15 3.43 -11.23 13.21
C ARG A 15 4.67 -12.00 12.72
N GLU A 16 5.86 -11.62 13.18
CA GLU A 16 7.10 -12.26 12.76
C GLU A 16 7.14 -13.74 13.15
N ALA A 17 6.81 -14.06 14.38
CA ALA A 17 6.78 -15.43 14.90
C ALA A 17 5.72 -16.28 14.18
N VAL A 18 4.53 -15.72 13.95
CA VAL A 18 3.44 -16.38 13.24
C VAL A 18 3.84 -16.68 11.80
N PHE A 19 4.36 -15.70 11.06
CA PHE A 19 4.79 -15.94 9.67
C PHE A 19 5.98 -16.90 9.57
N ARG A 20 6.89 -16.92 10.54
CA ARG A 20 7.94 -17.92 10.60
C ARG A 20 7.35 -19.33 10.75
N GLN A 21 6.44 -19.50 11.70
CA GLN A 21 5.76 -20.76 11.91
C GLN A 21 4.97 -21.24 10.69
N LEU A 22 4.28 -20.32 10.01
CA LEU A 22 3.56 -20.63 8.75
C LEU A 22 4.55 -21.12 7.67
N ARG A 23 5.64 -20.39 7.44
CA ARG A 23 6.64 -20.79 6.43
C ARG A 23 7.22 -22.17 6.69
N ASP A 24 7.46 -22.49 7.95
CA ASP A 24 8.14 -23.73 8.33
C ASP A 24 7.19 -24.94 8.33
N ASN A 25 5.94 -24.77 8.81
CA ASN A 25 5.05 -25.88 9.13
C ASN A 25 3.77 -25.93 8.28
N ALA A 26 3.27 -24.78 7.80
CA ALA A 26 2.04 -24.68 7.02
C ALA A 26 2.13 -23.52 6.01
N PRO A 27 3.00 -23.64 4.97
CA PRO A 27 3.27 -22.54 4.04
C PRO A 27 2.04 -22.08 3.25
N VAL A 28 1.06 -22.93 3.10
CA VAL A 28 -0.29 -22.63 2.62
C VAL A 28 -1.27 -23.13 3.69
N LEU A 29 -2.02 -22.23 4.28
CA LEU A 29 -3.00 -22.51 5.32
C LEU A 29 -4.38 -22.00 4.90
N LEU A 30 -5.37 -22.88 4.87
CA LEU A 30 -6.77 -22.47 4.74
C LEU A 30 -7.34 -22.24 6.14
N THR A 31 -7.82 -21.03 6.40
CA THR A 31 -8.46 -20.66 7.66
C THR A 31 -9.90 -21.16 7.73
N ASP A 32 -10.47 -21.26 8.93
CA ASP A 32 -11.89 -21.63 9.13
C ASP A 32 -12.86 -20.61 8.49
N GLN A 33 -12.37 -19.41 8.17
CA GLN A 33 -13.12 -18.35 7.49
C GLN A 33 -13.05 -18.46 5.96
N GLY A 34 -12.42 -19.51 5.43
CA GLY A 34 -12.26 -19.71 3.99
C GLY A 34 -11.18 -18.84 3.34
N VAL A 35 -10.31 -18.21 4.13
CA VAL A 35 -9.18 -17.41 3.63
C VAL A 35 -7.95 -18.30 3.54
N ALA A 36 -7.31 -18.34 2.37
CA ALA A 36 -6.02 -19.00 2.19
C ALA A 36 -4.87 -18.05 2.49
N LEU A 37 -4.00 -18.45 3.41
CA LEU A 37 -2.77 -17.72 3.74
C LEU A 37 -1.59 -18.39 3.03
N ILE A 38 -0.87 -17.66 2.21
CA ILE A 38 0.35 -18.11 1.55
C ILE A 38 1.52 -17.35 2.16
N SER A 39 2.55 -18.04 2.63
CA SER A 39 3.60 -17.43 3.44
C SER A 39 5.01 -17.51 2.85
N ARG A 40 5.30 -18.42 1.92
CA ARG A 40 6.62 -18.52 1.27
C ARG A 40 6.72 -17.58 0.08
N TYR A 41 7.84 -16.90 -0.05
CA TYR A 41 8.08 -15.94 -1.14
C TYR A 41 7.82 -16.52 -2.54
N ALA A 42 8.31 -17.75 -2.79
CA ALA A 42 8.14 -18.39 -4.10
C ALA A 42 6.65 -18.61 -4.43
N ASP A 43 5.86 -19.05 -3.44
CA ASP A 43 4.44 -19.34 -3.60
C ASP A 43 3.63 -18.04 -3.76
N VAL A 44 3.94 -17.01 -2.93
CA VAL A 44 3.33 -15.68 -3.04
C VAL A 44 3.62 -15.07 -4.41
N ARG A 45 4.89 -15.17 -4.88
CA ARG A 45 5.26 -14.66 -6.19
C ARG A 45 4.56 -15.40 -7.32
N ALA A 46 4.46 -16.73 -7.23
CA ALA A 46 3.76 -17.52 -8.23
C ALA A 46 2.27 -17.15 -8.30
N ALA A 47 1.60 -17.06 -7.15
CA ALA A 47 0.20 -16.64 -7.08
C ALA A 47 -0.04 -15.22 -7.62
N ALA A 48 0.83 -14.27 -7.28
CA ALA A 48 0.72 -12.88 -7.76
C ALA A 48 0.93 -12.70 -9.27
N LEU A 49 1.58 -13.66 -9.95
CA LEU A 49 1.81 -13.63 -11.39
C LEU A 49 0.81 -14.46 -12.20
N ASP A 50 -0.01 -15.25 -11.54
CA ASP A 50 -0.99 -16.13 -12.15
C ASP A 50 -2.42 -15.57 -11.97
N ALA A 51 -2.75 -14.55 -12.74
CA ALA A 51 -4.06 -13.91 -12.70
C ALA A 51 -5.20 -14.81 -13.24
N GLU A 52 -4.89 -15.88 -13.97
CA GLU A 52 -5.91 -16.85 -14.42
C GLU A 52 -6.44 -17.70 -13.27
N THR A 53 -5.55 -18.08 -12.34
CA THR A 53 -5.91 -18.87 -11.16
C THR A 53 -6.29 -18.00 -9.96
N PHE A 54 -5.58 -16.88 -9.79
CA PHE A 54 -5.71 -15.97 -8.63
C PHE A 54 -6.13 -14.58 -9.10
N SER A 55 -7.44 -14.42 -9.33
CA SER A 55 -8.03 -13.14 -9.69
C SER A 55 -7.86 -12.11 -8.57
N SER A 56 -7.58 -10.87 -8.94
CA SER A 56 -7.61 -9.72 -8.03
C SER A 56 -9.04 -9.24 -7.76
N GLY A 57 -10.00 -9.64 -8.59
CA GLY A 57 -11.42 -9.33 -8.43
C GLY A 57 -12.04 -10.07 -7.25
N GLY A 58 -13.05 -9.50 -6.62
CA GLY A 58 -13.69 -10.10 -5.47
C GLY A 58 -15.09 -9.58 -5.18
N PRO A 59 -15.78 -10.15 -4.18
CA PRO A 59 -17.15 -9.78 -3.84
C PRO A 59 -17.31 -8.34 -3.29
N TRP A 60 -16.19 -7.69 -2.98
CA TRP A 60 -16.12 -6.27 -2.58
C TRP A 60 -15.93 -5.32 -3.76
N ASP A 61 -15.78 -5.84 -4.98
CA ASP A 61 -15.63 -5.01 -6.15
C ASP A 61 -16.93 -4.23 -6.40
N ASN A 62 -16.78 -2.91 -6.52
CA ASN A 62 -17.88 -2.06 -6.89
C ASN A 62 -17.75 -1.70 -8.39
N PRO A 63 -18.60 -2.25 -9.27
CA PRO A 63 -18.52 -1.95 -10.70
C PRO A 63 -18.69 -0.46 -11.03
N ALA A 64 -19.35 0.30 -10.14
CA ALA A 64 -19.53 1.75 -10.31
C ALA A 64 -18.30 2.55 -9.86
N ARG A 65 -17.35 1.92 -9.17
CA ARG A 65 -16.09 2.52 -8.71
C ARG A 65 -14.97 1.50 -8.83
N PRO A 66 -14.56 1.16 -10.05
CA PRO A 66 -13.49 0.21 -10.25
C PRO A 66 -12.18 0.75 -9.68
N VAL A 67 -11.47 -0.09 -8.95
CA VAL A 67 -10.17 0.23 -8.36
C VAL A 67 -9.12 -0.60 -9.07
N MET A 68 -8.05 0.02 -9.55
CA MET A 68 -7.03 -0.63 -10.38
C MET A 68 -6.46 -1.91 -9.77
N ASN A 69 -6.28 -1.96 -8.45
CA ASN A 69 -5.74 -3.12 -7.75
C ASN A 69 -6.73 -4.28 -7.57
N THR A 70 -7.99 -4.12 -7.98
CA THR A 70 -9.00 -5.19 -8.03
C THR A 70 -9.34 -5.61 -9.46
N MET A 71 -8.55 -5.17 -10.43
CA MET A 71 -8.73 -5.53 -11.83
C MET A 71 -7.77 -6.64 -12.25
N ASP A 72 -8.24 -7.46 -13.16
CA ASP A 72 -7.42 -8.46 -13.86
C ASP A 72 -7.05 -7.97 -15.27
N PRO A 73 -6.06 -8.58 -15.92
CA PRO A 73 -5.80 -8.35 -17.34
C PRO A 73 -7.02 -8.71 -18.21
N PRO A 74 -7.31 -7.99 -19.31
CA PRO A 74 -6.48 -6.91 -19.89
C PRO A 74 -6.74 -5.52 -19.31
N GLU A 75 -7.84 -5.30 -18.58
CA GLU A 75 -8.27 -3.99 -18.08
C GLU A 75 -7.20 -3.37 -17.17
N HIS A 76 -6.64 -4.15 -16.25
CA HIS A 76 -5.54 -3.71 -15.38
C HIS A 76 -4.40 -3.07 -16.18
N GLY A 77 -3.98 -3.71 -17.29
CA GLY A 77 -2.90 -3.22 -18.12
C GLY A 77 -3.19 -1.85 -18.76
N MET A 78 -4.43 -1.58 -19.13
CA MET A 78 -4.83 -0.27 -19.69
C MET A 78 -4.74 0.83 -18.63
N PHE A 79 -5.23 0.59 -17.42
CA PHE A 79 -5.16 1.56 -16.33
C PHE A 79 -3.72 1.81 -15.89
N VAL A 80 -2.89 0.76 -15.80
CA VAL A 80 -1.45 0.89 -15.51
C VAL A 80 -0.76 1.76 -16.57
N ALA A 81 -1.06 1.56 -17.86
CA ALA A 81 -0.47 2.37 -18.92
C ALA A 81 -0.85 3.86 -18.81
N MET A 82 -2.10 4.15 -18.46
CA MET A 82 -2.55 5.53 -18.20
C MET A 82 -1.83 6.16 -17.01
N MET A 83 -1.75 5.43 -15.89
CA MET A 83 -1.08 5.91 -14.68
C MET A 83 0.41 6.14 -14.90
N ASN A 84 1.08 5.25 -15.62
CA ASN A 84 2.51 5.38 -15.89
C ASN A 84 2.85 6.65 -16.69
N SER A 85 1.92 7.19 -17.49
CA SER A 85 2.13 8.45 -18.19
C SER A 85 2.15 9.66 -17.24
N ALA A 86 1.40 9.60 -16.14
CA ALA A 86 1.39 10.63 -15.10
C ALA A 86 2.56 10.50 -14.10
N PHE A 87 3.20 9.33 -14.04
CA PHE A 87 4.32 9.03 -13.15
C PHE A 87 5.63 8.82 -13.91
N ASP A 88 5.82 9.48 -15.08
CA ASP A 88 7.06 9.39 -15.82
C ASP A 88 8.22 10.05 -15.04
N GLN A 89 9.45 9.58 -15.32
CA GLN A 89 10.65 10.02 -14.60
C GLN A 89 10.85 11.54 -14.71
N LYS A 90 10.63 12.13 -15.88
CA LYS A 90 10.84 13.56 -16.11
C LYS A 90 9.86 14.41 -15.30
N TYR A 91 8.62 13.96 -15.21
CA TYR A 91 7.62 14.64 -14.36
C TYR A 91 8.01 14.54 -12.88
N GLN A 92 8.41 13.35 -12.40
CA GLN A 92 8.87 13.18 -11.02
C GLN A 92 10.08 14.07 -10.69
N GLU A 93 11.07 14.15 -11.60
CA GLU A 93 12.22 15.03 -11.44
C GLU A 93 11.81 16.52 -11.37
N SER A 94 10.74 16.92 -12.06
CA SER A 94 10.24 18.31 -11.99
C SER A 94 9.62 18.68 -10.66
N LEU A 95 9.16 17.69 -9.89
CA LEU A 95 8.54 17.90 -8.57
C LEU A 95 9.56 17.86 -7.41
N GLU A 96 10.81 17.49 -7.68
CA GLU A 96 11.79 17.20 -6.62
C GLU A 96 12.01 18.40 -5.68
N GLU A 97 12.13 19.62 -6.20
CA GLU A 97 12.40 20.80 -5.37
C GLU A 97 11.20 21.16 -4.49
N ASP A 98 10.00 21.05 -5.01
CA ASP A 98 8.77 21.31 -4.24
C ASP A 98 8.61 20.26 -3.14
N LEU A 99 8.81 18.97 -3.46
CA LEU A 99 8.79 17.89 -2.47
C LEU A 99 9.85 18.06 -1.38
N ARG A 100 11.06 18.51 -1.75
CA ARG A 100 12.11 18.81 -0.77
C ARG A 100 11.74 19.98 0.13
N THR A 101 11.08 21.00 -0.40
CA THR A 101 10.63 22.17 0.35
C THR A 101 9.57 21.75 1.38
N ILE A 102 8.58 20.97 0.97
CA ILE A 102 7.55 20.41 1.87
C ILE A 102 8.20 19.55 2.96
N ALA A 103 9.07 18.63 2.58
CA ALA A 103 9.74 17.74 3.54
C ALA A 103 10.57 18.52 4.58
N ARG A 104 11.32 19.53 4.15
CA ARG A 104 12.13 20.39 5.06
C ARG A 104 11.25 21.15 6.04
N ALA A 105 10.13 21.72 5.59
CA ALA A 105 9.20 22.43 6.46
C ALA A 105 8.64 21.52 7.55
N LEU A 106 8.13 20.35 7.19
CA LEU A 106 7.57 19.38 8.12
C LEU A 106 8.60 18.84 9.12
N VAL A 107 9.81 18.51 8.65
CA VAL A 107 10.89 18.07 9.53
C VAL A 107 11.34 19.16 10.48
N THR A 108 11.41 20.40 10.01
CA THR A 108 11.78 21.54 10.87
C THR A 108 10.74 21.77 11.96
N GLU A 109 9.45 21.69 11.62
CA GLU A 109 8.37 21.82 12.59
C GLU A 109 8.38 20.66 13.61
N ALA A 110 8.53 19.43 13.15
CA ALA A 110 8.61 18.27 14.03
C ALA A 110 9.83 18.34 14.96
N ALA A 111 10.98 18.79 14.46
CA ALA A 111 12.21 18.94 15.24
C ALA A 111 12.13 20.03 16.32
N ALA A 112 11.22 20.98 16.20
CA ALA A 112 10.98 22.01 17.21
C ALA A 112 10.16 21.49 18.41
N LYS A 113 9.53 20.31 18.30
CA LYS A 113 8.76 19.68 19.37
C LYS A 113 9.71 18.90 20.30
N SER A 114 9.34 18.77 21.58
CA SER A 114 10.08 17.93 22.53
C SER A 114 9.93 16.43 22.26
N GLU A 115 8.78 16.05 21.73
CA GLU A 115 8.42 14.72 21.24
C GLU A 115 7.60 14.90 19.98
N CYS A 116 7.77 14.01 18.99
CA CYS A 116 6.94 13.98 17.79
C CYS A 116 6.58 12.54 17.42
N ASP A 117 5.40 12.37 16.85
CA ASP A 117 5.03 11.13 16.15
C ASP A 117 5.41 11.30 14.67
N LEU A 118 6.43 10.55 14.23
CA LEU A 118 6.94 10.68 12.87
C LEU A 118 5.87 10.43 11.79
N MET A 119 4.94 9.50 12.07
CA MET A 119 3.86 9.20 11.11
C MET A 119 2.84 10.33 11.03
N VAL A 120 2.45 10.89 12.18
CA VAL A 120 1.42 11.93 12.26
C VAL A 120 2.00 13.30 11.88
N ASP A 121 3.19 13.62 12.38
CA ASP A 121 3.76 14.97 12.26
C ASP A 121 4.53 15.18 10.94
N VAL A 122 5.01 14.11 10.29
CA VAL A 122 5.84 14.23 9.08
C VAL A 122 5.32 13.38 7.93
N VAL A 123 5.17 12.05 8.11
CA VAL A 123 4.91 11.16 6.98
C VAL A 123 3.53 11.38 6.37
N SER A 124 2.48 11.41 7.20
CA SER A 124 1.11 11.61 6.71
C SER A 124 0.92 12.95 6.02
N PRO A 125 1.29 14.11 6.62
CA PRO A 125 1.17 15.39 5.93
C PRO A 125 2.06 15.48 4.69
N PHE A 126 3.27 14.88 4.69
CA PHE A 126 4.10 14.81 3.50
C PHE A 126 3.40 14.06 2.37
N MET A 127 2.83 12.88 2.64
CA MET A 127 2.13 12.09 1.63
C MET A 127 0.89 12.80 1.07
N PHE A 128 0.14 13.51 1.91
CA PHE A 128 -1.00 14.31 1.47
C PHE A 128 -0.57 15.42 0.52
N ASN A 129 0.42 16.22 0.91
CA ASN A 129 0.94 17.31 0.08
C ASN A 129 1.57 16.80 -1.22
N ALA A 130 2.35 15.72 -1.15
CA ALA A 130 2.96 15.09 -2.34
C ALA A 130 1.90 14.58 -3.32
N THR A 131 0.83 13.96 -2.81
CA THR A 131 -0.27 13.48 -3.65
C THR A 131 -1.01 14.65 -4.29
N GLY A 132 -1.30 15.70 -3.53
CA GLY A 132 -1.91 16.92 -4.04
C GLY A 132 -1.08 17.55 -5.17
N LEU A 133 0.22 17.68 -4.96
CA LEU A 133 1.16 18.20 -5.96
C LEU A 133 1.16 17.36 -7.25
N ILE A 134 1.19 16.03 -7.12
CA ILE A 134 1.13 15.11 -8.28
C ILE A 134 -0.19 15.26 -9.04
N LEU A 135 -1.30 15.48 -8.34
CA LEU A 135 -2.62 15.67 -8.94
C LEU A 135 -2.84 17.10 -9.46
N GLY A 136 -1.91 18.02 -9.24
CA GLY A 136 -2.02 19.42 -9.64
C GLY A 136 -3.05 20.19 -8.82
N LEU A 137 -3.26 19.83 -7.55
CA LEU A 137 -4.11 20.56 -6.62
C LEU A 137 -3.35 21.76 -6.02
N ASP A 138 -4.04 22.86 -5.85
CA ASP A 138 -3.51 24.02 -5.13
C ASP A 138 -3.47 23.74 -3.62
N ALA A 139 -2.58 24.44 -2.89
CA ALA A 139 -2.35 24.19 -1.46
C ALA A 139 -3.64 24.35 -0.60
N ASP A 140 -4.50 25.28 -0.96
CA ASP A 140 -5.80 25.50 -0.30
C ASP A 140 -6.81 24.36 -0.52
N GLN A 141 -6.63 23.58 -1.58
CA GLN A 141 -7.47 22.40 -1.87
C GLN A 141 -6.99 21.12 -1.15
N ILE A 142 -5.77 21.16 -0.61
CA ILE A 142 -5.17 20.02 0.12
C ILE A 142 -5.58 20.05 1.60
N ASP A 143 -5.86 21.23 2.14
CA ASP A 143 -6.19 21.43 3.55
C ASP A 143 -7.70 21.25 3.88
N GLU A 144 -8.57 21.00 2.90
CA GLU A 144 -9.99 20.64 3.06
C GLU A 144 -10.21 19.10 3.10
#